data_af42f48ea8e6c9789c5d87beb19826d8
#
_entry.id   af42f48ea8e6c9789c5d87beb19826d8
#
_cell.length_a   1.000
_cell.length_b   1.000
_cell.length_c   1.000
_cell.angle_alpha   90.00
_cell.angle_beta   90.00
_cell.angle_gamma   90.00
#
_symmetry.space_group_name_H-M   'P 1'
#
loop_
_entity.id
_entity.type
_entity.pdbx_description
1 polymer ?
#
loop_
_entity_poly.entity_id
_entity_poly.type
_entity_poly.pdbx_seq_one_letter_code
_entity_poly.pdbx_strand_id
1 'polypeptide(L)'
;MKYFLPILIFLITSCKHITKENDNSEISVAVLRGPSALAFAEWADNPPVMDGDTFHIRWIDSPEIMQSLLIKHEVDIAVLPMINAANLYNKNLPYHLSGCPIWGTLYAVSRDSLKAPVYVFGRGTTPEILAKQSLADFKDEDFKFTFSSAGELTQALLSGRVNSAVLSEPFISIAMNKDKSLEIVADLNCKKDKSSYGFPQTAIVCHKELSNKREIIDSLLTISCNSTAKFPEKAIKTLEKEKVFAKNTLDSNSVMRCRISYKPASQIKDEVNSFLKLIYKYEPKALGSKMPDNKFFIEE
;
A
#
# COMPACT_ATOMS: atom_id res chain seq x y z
N MET A 1 60.09 57.64 38.42
CA MET A 1 60.20 56.96 37.11
C MET A 1 59.03 55.94 37.06
N LYS A 2 57.99 56.23 36.26
CA LYS A 2 56.84 55.34 36.06
C LYS A 2 57.03 54.56 34.79
N TYR A 3 57.16 53.25 34.83
CA TYR A 3 57.22 52.38 33.67
C TYR A 3 55.84 52.14 33.15
N PHE A 4 55.54 52.55 31.91
CA PHE A 4 54.32 52.21 31.15
C PHE A 4 54.62 50.92 30.39
N LEU A 5 53.78 49.86 30.66
CA LEU A 5 53.84 48.60 29.96
C LEU A 5 52.71 48.60 28.92
N PRO A 6 52.95 48.46 27.61
CA PRO A 6 51.88 48.39 26.64
C PRO A 6 51.28 46.99 26.61
N ILE A 7 49.98 46.89 26.83
CA ILE A 7 49.22 45.67 26.66
C ILE A 7 48.96 45.46 25.16
N LEU A 8 49.58 44.39 24.62
CA LEU A 8 49.39 43.96 23.24
C LEU A 8 48.12 43.08 23.19
N ILE A 9 47.00 43.60 22.67
CA ILE A 9 45.75 42.86 22.49
C ILE A 9 45.88 42.05 21.19
N PHE A 10 46.02 40.70 21.31
CA PHE A 10 45.90 39.77 20.20
C PHE A 10 44.43 39.58 19.88
N LEU A 11 43.92 40.15 18.77
CA LEU A 11 42.67 39.83 18.17
C LEU A 11 42.78 38.48 17.45
N ILE A 12 42.32 37.43 18.12
CA ILE A 12 42.16 36.11 17.47
C ILE A 12 40.86 36.15 16.67
N THR A 13 40.98 36.44 15.36
CA THR A 13 39.90 36.22 14.41
C THR A 13 39.72 34.71 14.23
N SER A 14 38.78 34.13 15.02
CA SER A 14 38.30 32.77 14.82
C SER A 14 37.47 32.75 13.54
N CYS A 15 38.06 32.35 12.42
CA CYS A 15 37.28 31.89 11.27
C CYS A 15 36.51 30.64 11.69
N LYS A 16 35.25 30.81 12.04
CA LYS A 16 34.28 29.67 12.06
C LYS A 16 34.20 29.17 10.62
N HIS A 17 34.90 28.10 10.33
CA HIS A 17 34.57 27.23 9.21
C HIS A 17 33.17 26.71 9.47
N ILE A 18 32.17 27.29 8.81
CA ILE A 18 30.84 26.69 8.70
C ILE A 18 31.04 25.53 7.74
N THR A 19 31.39 24.37 8.30
CA THR A 19 31.11 23.11 7.63
C THR A 19 29.60 23.07 7.54
N LYS A 20 29.03 23.27 6.34
CA LYS A 20 27.69 22.73 6.06
C LYS A 20 27.81 21.23 6.32
N GLU A 21 27.43 20.79 7.51
CA GLU A 21 26.92 19.43 7.67
C GLU A 21 25.83 19.33 6.61
N ASN A 22 26.04 18.45 5.63
CA ASN A 22 24.97 17.94 4.81
C ASN A 22 24.09 17.19 5.80
N ASP A 23 23.14 17.89 6.38
CA ASP A 23 22.00 17.30 7.05
C ASP A 23 21.20 16.62 5.92
N ASN A 24 21.62 15.41 5.55
CA ASN A 24 20.83 14.55 4.67
C ASN A 24 19.59 14.24 5.47
N SER A 25 18.54 15.02 5.29
CA SER A 25 17.25 14.71 5.87
C SER A 25 16.71 13.45 5.16
N GLU A 26 15.97 12.65 5.90
CA GLU A 26 15.39 11.42 5.39
C GLU A 26 13.90 11.64 5.11
N ILE A 27 13.43 11.17 3.95
CA ILE A 27 12.01 11.06 3.67
C ILE A 27 11.53 9.69 4.13
N SER A 28 10.75 9.68 5.20
CA SER A 28 10.26 8.44 5.81
C SER A 28 9.07 7.86 5.04
N VAL A 29 9.22 6.62 4.55
CA VAL A 29 8.22 5.92 3.75
C VAL A 29 7.73 4.67 4.48
N ALA A 30 6.50 4.66 4.95
CA ALA A 30 5.89 3.50 5.59
C ALA A 30 5.12 2.64 4.60
N VAL A 31 5.49 1.37 4.48
CA VAL A 31 4.88 0.43 3.53
C VAL A 31 4.37 -0.79 4.27
N LEU A 32 3.08 -1.12 4.12
CA LEU A 32 2.53 -2.35 4.67
C LEU A 32 3.17 -3.58 4.01
N ARG A 33 3.56 -4.56 4.83
CA ARG A 33 3.99 -5.89 4.35
C ARG A 33 2.83 -6.53 3.58
N GLY A 34 3.15 -7.10 2.43
CA GLY A 34 2.16 -7.70 1.53
C GLY A 34 2.29 -7.16 0.11
N PRO A 35 1.23 -7.23 -0.72
CA PRO A 35 1.28 -6.82 -2.13
C PRO A 35 1.80 -5.40 -2.36
N SER A 36 1.50 -4.47 -1.44
CA SER A 36 1.95 -3.07 -1.52
C SER A 36 3.47 -2.94 -1.59
N ALA A 37 4.20 -3.83 -0.93
CA ALA A 37 5.66 -3.83 -0.93
C ALA A 37 6.26 -4.04 -2.32
N LEU A 38 5.56 -4.78 -3.20
CA LEU A 38 6.02 -5.02 -4.57
C LEU A 38 6.21 -3.72 -5.36
N ALA A 39 5.40 -2.69 -5.10
CA ALA A 39 5.54 -1.38 -5.72
C ALA A 39 6.81 -0.63 -5.30
N PHE A 40 7.44 -1.05 -4.19
CA PHE A 40 8.61 -0.41 -3.58
C PHE A 40 9.87 -1.28 -3.62
N ALA A 41 9.84 -2.40 -4.33
CA ALA A 41 10.98 -3.31 -4.41
C ALA A 41 12.23 -2.64 -5.00
N GLU A 42 12.08 -1.76 -6.00
CA GLU A 42 13.20 -1.01 -6.57
C GLU A 42 13.77 -0.02 -5.57
N TRP A 43 12.94 0.66 -4.78
CA TRP A 43 13.38 1.59 -3.74
C TRP A 43 14.10 0.88 -2.59
N ALA A 44 13.71 -0.36 -2.28
CA ALA A 44 14.39 -1.17 -1.28
C ALA A 44 15.80 -1.60 -1.72
N ASP A 45 15.99 -1.84 -3.02
CA ASP A 45 17.27 -2.20 -3.59
C ASP A 45 18.16 -0.95 -3.86
N ASN A 46 17.52 0.11 -4.34
CA ASN A 46 18.14 1.39 -4.71
C ASN A 46 17.30 2.55 -4.18
N PRO A 47 17.48 2.98 -2.92
CA PRO A 47 16.72 4.09 -2.35
C PRO A 47 16.89 5.36 -3.19
N PRO A 48 15.80 5.99 -3.66
CA PRO A 48 15.92 7.23 -4.42
C PRO A 48 16.36 8.39 -3.54
N VAL A 49 16.89 9.42 -4.20
CA VAL A 49 17.28 10.69 -3.58
C VAL A 49 16.53 11.82 -4.27
N MET A 50 15.99 12.75 -3.50
CA MET A 50 15.28 13.92 -3.98
C MET A 50 15.76 15.16 -3.22
N ASP A 51 16.34 16.13 -3.93
CA ASP A 51 16.89 17.38 -3.36
C ASP A 51 17.96 17.16 -2.26
N GLY A 52 18.63 16.02 -2.27
CA GLY A 52 19.61 15.61 -1.26
C GLY A 52 19.06 14.71 -0.16
N ASP A 53 17.74 14.58 -0.05
CA ASP A 53 17.05 13.72 0.93
C ASP A 53 16.91 12.29 0.40
N THR A 54 17.26 11.30 1.21
CA THR A 54 17.14 9.88 0.84
C THR A 54 15.82 9.32 1.34
N PHE A 55 15.12 8.54 0.50
CA PHE A 55 13.91 7.84 0.89
C PHE A 55 14.25 6.61 1.73
N HIS A 56 13.73 6.56 2.96
CA HIS A 56 13.93 5.46 3.88
C HIS A 56 12.65 4.64 4.08
N ILE A 57 12.67 3.36 3.67
CA ILE A 57 11.50 2.49 3.79
C ILE A 57 11.44 1.84 5.16
N ARG A 58 10.26 1.93 5.79
CA ARG A 58 9.88 1.20 7.01
C ARG A 58 8.79 0.18 6.65
N TRP A 59 9.11 -1.10 6.80
CA TRP A 59 8.12 -2.18 6.60
C TRP A 59 7.21 -2.29 7.81
N ILE A 60 5.90 -2.17 7.59
CA ILE A 60 4.88 -2.11 8.64
C ILE A 60 4.04 -3.39 8.63
N ASP A 61 3.85 -3.98 9.80
CA ASP A 61 3.22 -5.31 9.94
C ASP A 61 1.69 -5.24 9.96
N SER A 62 1.09 -4.12 10.37
CA SER A 62 -0.37 -4.01 10.45
C SER A 62 -0.91 -2.62 10.11
N PRO A 63 -2.17 -2.54 9.64
CA PRO A 63 -2.85 -1.26 9.40
C PRO A 63 -2.96 -0.38 10.64
N GLU A 64 -3.05 -0.97 11.84
CA GLU A 64 -3.17 -0.23 13.11
C GLU A 64 -1.85 0.50 13.43
N ILE A 65 -0.70 -0.17 13.24
CA ILE A 65 0.62 0.46 13.37
C ILE A 65 0.75 1.59 12.35
N MET A 66 0.36 1.36 11.09
CA MET A 66 0.38 2.39 10.05
C MET A 66 -0.46 3.61 10.45
N GLN A 67 -1.68 3.41 10.96
CA GLN A 67 -2.52 4.51 11.43
C GLN A 67 -1.87 5.29 12.57
N SER A 68 -1.23 4.60 13.52
CA SER A 68 -0.51 5.26 14.62
C SER A 68 0.61 6.16 14.12
N LEU A 69 1.41 5.70 13.15
CA LEU A 69 2.48 6.49 12.55
C LEU A 69 1.95 7.75 11.85
N LEU A 70 0.84 7.62 11.10
CA LEU A 70 0.21 8.75 10.41
C LEU A 70 -0.39 9.76 11.40
N ILE A 71 -1.05 9.30 12.47
CA ILE A 71 -1.62 10.18 13.51
C ILE A 71 -0.52 10.96 14.23
N LYS A 72 0.64 10.35 14.44
CA LYS A 72 1.79 10.99 15.12
C LYS A 72 2.67 11.81 14.17
N HIS A 73 2.36 11.82 12.88
CA HIS A 73 3.19 12.45 11.84
C HIS A 73 4.64 11.93 11.80
N GLU A 74 4.83 10.64 12.05
CA GLU A 74 6.15 10.00 12.06
C GLU A 74 6.61 9.49 10.69
N VAL A 75 5.82 9.74 9.64
CA VAL A 75 6.11 9.33 8.26
C VAL A 75 5.62 10.37 7.26
N ASP A 76 6.37 10.56 6.19
CA ASP A 76 6.08 11.52 5.13
C ASP A 76 5.21 10.92 4.03
N ILE A 77 5.44 9.65 3.73
CA ILE A 77 4.71 8.88 2.72
C ILE A 77 4.24 7.57 3.35
N ALA A 78 2.99 7.20 3.10
CA ALA A 78 2.45 5.94 3.59
C ALA A 78 1.68 5.18 2.51
N VAL A 79 1.75 3.85 2.58
CA VAL A 79 1.05 2.94 1.65
C VAL A 79 0.09 2.05 2.44
N LEU A 80 -1.20 2.21 2.19
CA LEU A 80 -2.27 1.60 2.96
C LEU A 80 -3.51 1.33 2.09
N PRO A 81 -4.49 0.54 2.56
CA PRO A 81 -5.73 0.36 1.81
C PRO A 81 -6.44 1.69 1.53
N MET A 82 -7.01 1.84 0.32
CA MET A 82 -7.69 3.07 -0.11
C MET A 82 -8.80 3.49 0.87
N ILE A 83 -9.52 2.53 1.44
CA ILE A 83 -10.55 2.79 2.46
C ILE A 83 -9.94 3.50 3.68
N ASN A 84 -8.79 3.01 4.15
CA ASN A 84 -8.12 3.58 5.32
C ASN A 84 -7.60 4.99 5.03
N ALA A 85 -7.05 5.22 3.83
CA ALA A 85 -6.60 6.54 3.40
C ALA A 85 -7.75 7.56 3.40
N ALA A 86 -8.89 7.22 2.81
CA ALA A 86 -10.08 8.05 2.80
C ALA A 86 -10.63 8.32 4.22
N ASN A 87 -10.64 7.30 5.08
CA ASN A 87 -11.07 7.45 6.48
C ASN A 87 -10.16 8.40 7.27
N LEU A 88 -8.83 8.26 7.13
CA LEU A 88 -7.87 9.11 7.82
C LEU A 88 -7.95 10.57 7.32
N TYR A 89 -8.09 10.77 6.01
CA TYR A 89 -8.34 12.09 5.45
C TYR A 89 -9.61 12.71 6.02
N ASN A 90 -10.70 11.96 6.11
CA ASN A 90 -11.97 12.41 6.67
C ASN A 90 -11.88 12.75 8.18
N LYS A 91 -10.84 12.28 8.87
CA LYS A 91 -10.47 12.67 10.24
C LYS A 91 -9.53 13.88 10.29
N ASN A 92 -9.34 14.56 9.15
CA ASN A 92 -8.53 15.77 9.00
C ASN A 92 -7.01 15.53 9.22
N LEU A 93 -6.50 14.34 8.97
CA LEU A 93 -5.05 14.13 8.92
C LEU A 93 -4.48 14.86 7.68
N PRO A 94 -3.28 15.44 7.78
CA PRO A 94 -2.68 16.26 6.71
C PRO A 94 -2.00 15.39 5.64
N TYR A 95 -2.66 14.31 5.22
CA TYR A 95 -2.19 13.41 4.18
C TYR A 95 -3.20 13.39 3.03
N HIS A 96 -2.68 13.53 1.81
CA HIS A 96 -3.45 13.54 0.58
C HIS A 96 -3.07 12.36 -0.30
N LEU A 97 -3.99 11.92 -1.13
CA LEU A 97 -3.76 10.83 -2.08
C LEU A 97 -2.78 11.29 -3.16
N SER A 98 -1.62 10.63 -3.25
CA SER A 98 -0.66 10.79 -4.34
C SER A 98 -1.05 9.91 -5.53
N GLY A 99 -1.40 8.64 -5.29
CA GLY A 99 -1.78 7.75 -6.36
C GLY A 99 -2.13 6.34 -5.89
N CYS A 100 -2.30 5.45 -6.85
CA CYS A 100 -2.61 4.04 -6.62
C CYS A 100 -1.58 3.14 -7.33
N PRO A 101 -0.86 2.26 -6.61
CA PRO A 101 0.11 1.35 -7.21
C PRO A 101 -0.43 -0.06 -7.47
N ILE A 102 -1.55 -0.47 -6.81
CA ILE A 102 -2.08 -1.83 -6.82
C ILE A 102 -3.56 -1.82 -7.16
N TRP A 103 -3.94 -2.53 -8.23
CA TRP A 103 -5.29 -2.51 -8.78
C TRP A 103 -6.04 -3.82 -8.60
N GLY A 104 -5.42 -4.82 -8.02
CA GLY A 104 -6.07 -6.10 -7.78
C GLY A 104 -5.22 -7.04 -6.97
N THR A 105 -5.84 -7.70 -5.98
CA THR A 105 -5.17 -8.72 -5.17
C THR A 105 -6.14 -9.83 -4.75
N LEU A 106 -7.46 -9.65 -4.98
CA LEU A 106 -8.51 -10.47 -4.41
C LEU A 106 -9.10 -11.45 -5.42
N TYR A 107 -9.13 -12.72 -5.06
CA TYR A 107 -9.64 -13.80 -5.90
C TYR A 107 -10.39 -14.82 -5.03
N ALA A 108 -11.40 -15.46 -5.62
CA ALA A 108 -11.98 -16.66 -5.02
C ALA A 108 -11.18 -17.90 -5.44
N VAL A 109 -10.81 -18.70 -4.46
CA VAL A 109 -10.03 -19.93 -4.63
C VAL A 109 -10.84 -21.12 -4.14
N SER A 110 -10.89 -22.20 -4.90
CA SER A 110 -11.63 -23.43 -4.57
C SER A 110 -10.96 -24.65 -5.19
N ARG A 111 -11.27 -25.86 -4.68
CA ARG A 111 -10.89 -27.14 -5.31
C ARG A 111 -11.83 -27.52 -6.45
N ASP A 112 -13.03 -26.98 -6.44
CA ASP A 112 -14.10 -27.24 -7.42
C ASP A 112 -14.70 -25.89 -7.88
N SER A 113 -15.83 -25.94 -8.57
CA SER A 113 -16.63 -24.76 -8.84
C SER A 113 -17.01 -24.03 -7.55
N LEU A 114 -17.09 -22.70 -7.60
CA LEU A 114 -17.49 -21.89 -6.46
C LEU A 114 -18.92 -22.21 -6.03
N LYS A 115 -19.12 -22.62 -4.77
CA LYS A 115 -20.40 -22.94 -4.17
C LYS A 115 -20.53 -22.30 -2.79
N ALA A 116 -21.77 -22.04 -2.37
CA ALA A 116 -22.04 -21.61 -1.01
C ALA A 116 -21.73 -22.73 0.02
N PRO A 117 -21.23 -22.39 1.21
CA PRO A 117 -20.88 -21.05 1.65
C PRO A 117 -19.51 -20.56 1.12
N VAL A 118 -19.41 -19.28 0.77
CA VAL A 118 -18.18 -18.60 0.39
C VAL A 118 -17.56 -17.92 1.60
N TYR A 119 -16.36 -18.32 1.99
CA TYR A 119 -15.70 -17.75 3.16
C TYR A 119 -14.85 -16.54 2.76
N VAL A 120 -15.02 -15.44 3.50
CA VAL A 120 -14.35 -14.15 3.26
C VAL A 120 -13.78 -13.65 4.58
N PHE A 121 -12.59 -13.06 4.54
CA PHE A 121 -11.99 -12.40 5.71
C PHE A 121 -12.28 -10.89 5.69
N GLY A 122 -12.09 -10.22 6.84
CA GLY A 122 -12.13 -8.77 6.92
C GLY A 122 -13.52 -8.18 6.70
N ARG A 123 -14.48 -8.51 7.57
CA ARG A 123 -15.85 -7.96 7.55
C ARG A 123 -15.82 -6.43 7.59
N GLY A 124 -16.62 -5.76 6.74
CA GLY A 124 -16.64 -4.31 6.62
C GLY A 124 -15.46 -3.71 5.83
N THR A 125 -14.65 -4.56 5.17
CA THR A 125 -13.46 -4.12 4.43
C THR A 125 -13.53 -4.49 2.95
N THR A 126 -12.52 -4.13 2.18
CA THR A 126 -12.44 -4.38 0.72
C THR A 126 -12.77 -5.83 0.32
N PRO A 127 -12.27 -6.89 0.99
CA PRO A 127 -12.59 -8.27 0.61
C PRO A 127 -14.09 -8.59 0.62
N GLU A 128 -14.82 -8.20 1.66
CA GLU A 128 -16.27 -8.41 1.72
C GLU A 128 -16.99 -7.67 0.60
N ILE A 129 -16.67 -6.38 0.44
CA ILE A 129 -17.37 -5.51 -0.50
C ILE A 129 -17.16 -5.98 -1.94
N LEU A 130 -15.92 -6.34 -2.29
CA LEU A 130 -15.63 -6.86 -3.64
C LEU A 130 -16.18 -8.27 -3.85
N ALA A 131 -16.21 -9.13 -2.83
CA ALA A 131 -16.84 -10.43 -2.94
C ALA A 131 -18.35 -10.29 -3.27
N LYS A 132 -19.07 -9.48 -2.52
CA LYS A 132 -20.50 -9.23 -2.77
C LYS A 132 -20.76 -8.56 -4.12
N GLN A 133 -19.88 -7.64 -4.53
CA GLN A 133 -20.01 -6.94 -5.82
C GLN A 133 -19.74 -7.86 -7.01
N SER A 134 -18.72 -8.71 -6.92
CA SER A 134 -18.25 -9.53 -8.04
C SER A 134 -18.95 -10.88 -8.13
N LEU A 135 -19.41 -11.42 -7.00
CA LEU A 135 -20.13 -12.69 -6.89
C LEU A 135 -21.64 -12.43 -6.69
N ALA A 136 -22.22 -11.60 -7.53
CA ALA A 136 -23.60 -11.13 -7.39
C ALA A 136 -24.68 -12.22 -7.56
N ASP A 137 -24.32 -13.43 -7.99
CA ASP A 137 -25.21 -14.59 -8.04
C ASP A 137 -25.39 -15.25 -6.67
N PHE A 138 -24.51 -14.90 -5.70
CA PHE A 138 -24.61 -15.34 -4.31
C PHE A 138 -25.39 -14.31 -3.48
N LYS A 139 -26.19 -14.80 -2.53
CA LYS A 139 -26.93 -13.97 -1.59
C LYS A 139 -26.06 -13.60 -0.39
N ASP A 140 -26.47 -12.61 0.39
CA ASP A 140 -25.72 -12.18 1.59
C ASP A 140 -25.49 -13.31 2.60
N GLU A 141 -26.48 -14.21 2.78
CA GLU A 141 -26.36 -15.37 3.66
C GLU A 141 -25.36 -16.43 3.21
N ASP A 142 -24.98 -16.43 1.94
CA ASP A 142 -23.99 -17.35 1.38
C ASP A 142 -22.56 -16.99 1.79
N PHE A 143 -22.31 -15.72 2.16
CA PHE A 143 -21.01 -15.29 2.63
C PHE A 143 -20.81 -15.53 4.13
N LYS A 144 -19.66 -16.08 4.50
CA LYS A 144 -19.29 -16.37 5.90
C LYS A 144 -18.01 -15.63 6.28
N PHE A 145 -18.05 -14.96 7.44
CA PHE A 145 -16.98 -14.13 7.99
C PHE A 145 -16.44 -14.71 9.30
N THR A 146 -16.22 -16.02 9.31
CA THR A 146 -15.80 -16.75 10.53
C THR A 146 -14.33 -16.48 10.88
N PHE A 147 -13.52 -16.12 9.89
CA PHE A 147 -12.07 -15.92 10.03
C PHE A 147 -11.73 -14.45 10.00
N SER A 148 -10.87 -14.01 10.92
CA SER A 148 -10.51 -12.61 11.08
C SER A 148 -9.43 -12.15 10.08
N SER A 149 -8.61 -13.08 9.58
CA SER A 149 -7.50 -12.80 8.67
C SER A 149 -7.44 -13.74 7.48
N ALA A 150 -6.78 -13.28 6.41
CA ALA A 150 -6.50 -14.12 5.25
C ALA A 150 -5.65 -15.35 5.61
N GLY A 151 -4.74 -15.21 6.58
CA GLY A 151 -3.90 -16.30 7.07
C GLY A 151 -4.70 -17.42 7.72
N GLU A 152 -5.63 -17.09 8.64
CA GLU A 152 -6.52 -18.06 9.26
C GLU A 152 -7.42 -18.76 8.25
N LEU A 153 -7.99 -18.00 7.32
CA LEU A 153 -8.82 -18.52 6.25
C LEU A 153 -8.05 -19.48 5.33
N THR A 154 -6.77 -19.13 5.02
CA THR A 154 -5.88 -20.00 4.25
C THR A 154 -5.63 -21.33 4.96
N GLN A 155 -5.38 -21.32 6.27
CA GLN A 155 -5.20 -22.56 7.04
C GLN A 155 -6.48 -23.41 7.08
N ALA A 156 -7.65 -22.76 7.18
CA ALA A 156 -8.93 -23.45 7.11
C ALA A 156 -9.19 -24.10 5.74
N LEU A 157 -8.82 -23.42 4.65
CA LEU A 157 -8.88 -23.95 3.28
C LEU A 157 -7.95 -25.15 3.11
N LEU A 158 -6.68 -25.03 3.52
CA LEU A 158 -5.69 -26.10 3.41
C LEU A 158 -6.03 -27.34 4.24
N SER A 159 -6.64 -27.15 5.41
CA SER A 159 -7.09 -28.25 6.27
C SER A 159 -8.41 -28.88 5.84
N GLY A 160 -9.05 -28.40 4.78
CA GLY A 160 -10.33 -28.91 4.29
C GLY A 160 -11.53 -28.52 5.15
N ARG A 161 -11.38 -27.63 6.14
CA ARG A 161 -12.51 -27.10 6.94
C ARG A 161 -13.43 -26.22 6.13
N VAL A 162 -12.92 -25.61 5.07
CA VAL A 162 -13.68 -24.85 4.08
C VAL A 162 -13.28 -25.29 2.67
N ASN A 163 -14.21 -25.25 1.72
CA ASN A 163 -13.96 -25.67 0.34
C ASN A 163 -13.60 -24.51 -0.59
N SER A 164 -14.03 -23.30 -0.26
CA SER A 164 -13.77 -22.10 -1.04
C SER A 164 -13.46 -20.91 -0.14
N ALA A 165 -12.61 -20.02 -0.61
CA ALA A 165 -12.19 -18.85 0.14
C ALA A 165 -11.93 -17.66 -0.78
N VAL A 166 -12.28 -16.47 -0.35
CA VAL A 166 -11.78 -15.22 -0.92
C VAL A 166 -10.45 -14.88 -0.25
N LEU A 167 -9.39 -14.87 -1.02
CA LEU A 167 -8.03 -14.61 -0.53
C LEU A 167 -7.38 -13.47 -1.31
N SER A 168 -6.34 -12.89 -0.73
CA SER A 168 -5.43 -11.97 -1.40
C SER A 168 -4.02 -12.58 -1.51
N GLU A 169 -3.17 -12.03 -2.38
CA GLU A 169 -1.75 -12.32 -2.31
C GLU A 169 -1.15 -11.81 -0.98
N PRO A 170 -0.19 -12.50 -0.38
CA PRO A 170 0.50 -13.73 -0.86
C PRO A 170 -0.24 -15.03 -0.51
N PHE A 171 -1.40 -14.98 0.12
CA PHE A 171 -2.10 -16.15 0.65
C PHE A 171 -2.64 -17.07 -0.44
N ILE A 172 -2.97 -16.54 -1.62
CA ILE A 172 -3.33 -17.33 -2.81
C ILE A 172 -2.16 -18.22 -3.20
N SER A 173 -0.97 -17.62 -3.36
CA SER A 173 0.26 -18.33 -3.71
C SER A 173 0.63 -19.37 -2.65
N ILE A 174 0.52 -19.04 -1.36
CA ILE A 174 0.75 -19.98 -0.26
C ILE A 174 -0.20 -21.17 -0.34
N ALA A 175 -1.50 -20.91 -0.57
CA ALA A 175 -2.49 -21.96 -0.66
C ALA A 175 -2.23 -22.90 -1.86
N MET A 176 -2.10 -22.34 -3.07
CA MET A 176 -1.91 -23.10 -4.31
C MET A 176 -0.54 -23.79 -4.37
N ASN A 177 0.48 -23.28 -3.69
CA ASN A 177 1.77 -23.98 -3.57
C ASN A 177 1.69 -25.23 -2.69
N LYS A 178 0.88 -25.18 -1.64
CA LYS A 178 0.69 -26.32 -0.71
C LYS A 178 -0.33 -27.33 -1.18
N ASP A 179 -1.36 -26.89 -1.91
CA ASP A 179 -2.43 -27.75 -2.45
C ASP A 179 -2.64 -27.44 -3.93
N LYS A 180 -2.16 -28.33 -4.77
CA LYS A 180 -2.20 -28.19 -6.24
C LYS A 180 -3.59 -28.46 -6.85
N SER A 181 -4.55 -28.90 -6.05
CA SER A 181 -5.95 -29.03 -6.47
C SER A 181 -6.73 -27.71 -6.34
N LEU A 182 -6.15 -26.70 -5.69
CA LEU A 182 -6.77 -25.37 -5.58
C LEU A 182 -6.56 -24.55 -6.86
N GLU A 183 -7.64 -23.95 -7.32
CA GLU A 183 -7.66 -23.08 -8.50
C GLU A 183 -8.31 -21.74 -8.19
N ILE A 184 -7.94 -20.71 -8.94
CA ILE A 184 -8.63 -19.44 -8.93
C ILE A 184 -9.91 -19.60 -9.76
N VAL A 185 -11.05 -19.52 -9.10
CA VAL A 185 -12.38 -19.73 -9.72
C VAL A 185 -13.13 -18.43 -10.00
N ALA A 186 -12.72 -17.32 -9.38
CA ALA A 186 -13.24 -15.98 -9.71
C ALA A 186 -12.21 -14.88 -9.44
N ASP A 187 -12.20 -13.89 -10.31
CA ASP A 187 -11.44 -12.65 -10.18
C ASP A 187 -12.38 -11.55 -9.63
N LEU A 188 -12.07 -11.02 -8.45
CA LEU A 188 -12.91 -10.04 -7.78
C LEU A 188 -12.46 -8.59 -8.03
N ASN A 189 -11.46 -8.39 -8.88
CA ASN A 189 -10.80 -7.10 -9.04
C ASN A 189 -11.39 -6.23 -10.16
N CYS A 190 -12.30 -6.74 -10.97
CA CYS A 190 -12.89 -6.03 -12.09
C CYS A 190 -14.39 -5.83 -11.93
N LYS A 191 -14.90 -4.75 -12.51
CA LYS A 191 -16.34 -4.63 -12.76
C LYS A 191 -16.78 -5.72 -13.76
N LYS A 192 -18.07 -6.08 -13.75
CA LYS A 192 -18.64 -7.11 -14.65
C LYS A 192 -18.38 -6.85 -16.13
N ASP A 193 -18.22 -5.60 -16.53
CA ASP A 193 -17.96 -5.20 -17.94
C ASP A 193 -16.50 -5.43 -18.38
N LYS A 194 -15.61 -5.87 -17.48
CA LYS A 194 -14.18 -6.09 -17.72
C LYS A 194 -13.44 -4.90 -18.36
N SER A 195 -14.05 -3.73 -18.40
CA SER A 195 -13.48 -2.52 -19.03
C SER A 195 -12.40 -1.85 -18.19
N SER A 196 -12.30 -2.17 -16.91
CA SER A 196 -11.34 -1.56 -15.99
C SER A 196 -10.13 -2.45 -15.73
N TYR A 197 -8.96 -1.84 -15.58
CA TYR A 197 -7.72 -2.52 -15.19
C TYR A 197 -7.84 -3.20 -13.82
N GLY A 198 -8.68 -2.66 -12.94
CA GLY A 198 -8.97 -3.16 -11.60
C GLY A 198 -9.63 -2.10 -10.73
N PHE A 199 -9.78 -2.39 -9.45
CA PHE A 199 -10.18 -1.40 -8.46
C PHE A 199 -8.94 -0.78 -7.80
N PRO A 200 -8.93 0.54 -7.50
CA PRO A 200 -7.83 1.20 -6.80
C PRO A 200 -7.82 0.79 -5.32
N GLN A 201 -7.29 -0.40 -5.02
CA GLN A 201 -7.38 -1.01 -3.68
C GLN A 201 -6.38 -0.42 -2.69
N THR A 202 -5.24 0.08 -3.19
CA THR A 202 -4.15 0.59 -2.36
C THR A 202 -3.92 2.07 -2.68
N ALA A 203 -3.77 2.88 -1.64
CA ALA A 203 -3.44 4.29 -1.73
C ALA A 203 -1.97 4.51 -1.34
N ILE A 204 -1.28 5.38 -2.06
CA ILE A 204 -0.10 6.08 -1.57
C ILE A 204 -0.57 7.46 -1.15
N VAL A 205 -0.35 7.81 0.12
CA VAL A 205 -0.63 9.14 0.65
C VAL A 205 0.66 9.83 1.04
N CYS A 206 0.74 11.13 0.75
CA CYS A 206 1.87 11.98 1.10
C CYS A 206 1.42 13.07 2.08
N HIS A 207 2.30 13.40 3.02
CA HIS A 207 2.10 14.57 3.89
C HIS A 207 2.04 15.84 3.03
N LYS A 208 1.18 16.79 3.41
CA LYS A 208 0.94 18.02 2.65
C LYS A 208 2.20 18.84 2.35
N GLU A 209 3.23 18.72 3.16
CA GLU A 209 4.52 19.41 2.97
C GLU A 209 5.30 18.92 1.73
N LEU A 210 4.98 17.72 1.23
CA LEU A 210 5.54 17.17 0.00
C LEU A 210 4.74 17.52 -1.26
N SER A 211 3.69 18.34 -1.16
CA SER A 211 2.81 18.66 -2.31
C SER A 211 3.56 19.29 -3.50
N ASN A 212 4.55 20.13 -3.24
CA ASN A 212 5.39 20.75 -4.28
C ASN A 212 6.43 19.80 -4.90
N LYS A 213 6.60 18.59 -4.37
CA LYS A 213 7.53 17.57 -4.84
C LYS A 213 6.84 16.39 -5.53
N ARG A 214 5.54 16.50 -5.73
CA ARG A 214 4.68 15.44 -6.20
C ARG A 214 5.09 14.85 -7.54
N GLU A 215 5.39 15.66 -8.55
CA GLU A 215 5.77 15.17 -9.87
C GLU A 215 7.02 14.28 -9.83
N ILE A 216 7.99 14.63 -8.98
CA ILE A 216 9.18 13.81 -8.78
C ILE A 216 8.80 12.49 -8.12
N ILE A 217 7.99 12.53 -7.06
CA ILE A 217 7.52 11.33 -6.35
C ILE A 217 6.73 10.42 -7.30
N ASP A 218 5.82 10.97 -8.10
CA ASP A 218 5.02 10.24 -9.08
C ASP A 218 5.91 9.56 -10.15
N SER A 219 6.95 10.26 -10.61
CA SER A 219 7.94 9.72 -11.55
C SER A 219 8.71 8.55 -10.94
N LEU A 220 9.21 8.71 -9.71
CA LEU A 220 9.95 7.68 -8.98
C LEU A 220 9.08 6.43 -8.73
N LEU A 221 7.83 6.61 -8.34
CA LEU A 221 6.86 5.52 -8.14
C LEU A 221 6.52 4.82 -9.46
N THR A 222 6.37 5.57 -10.54
CA THR A 222 6.14 5.01 -11.88
C THR A 222 7.31 4.13 -12.31
N ILE A 223 8.54 4.58 -12.11
CA ILE A 223 9.76 3.81 -12.43
C ILE A 223 9.79 2.53 -11.59
N SER A 224 9.53 2.61 -10.28
CA SER A 224 9.55 1.45 -9.39
C SER A 224 8.49 0.40 -9.76
N CYS A 225 7.26 0.82 -10.00
CA CYS A 225 6.19 -0.09 -10.42
C CYS A 225 6.47 -0.73 -11.79
N ASN A 226 6.99 0.05 -12.75
CA ASN A 226 7.36 -0.48 -14.06
C ASN A 226 8.54 -1.47 -13.98
N SER A 227 9.53 -1.21 -13.11
CA SER A 227 10.64 -2.14 -12.83
C SER A 227 10.12 -3.47 -12.29
N THR A 228 9.23 -3.43 -11.30
CA THR A 228 8.61 -4.63 -10.71
C THR A 228 7.77 -5.41 -11.74
N ALA A 229 6.96 -4.72 -12.53
CA ALA A 229 6.14 -5.38 -13.56
C ALA A 229 7.01 -6.04 -14.65
N LYS A 230 8.13 -5.42 -15.01
CA LYS A 230 9.05 -5.91 -16.04
C LYS A 230 9.97 -7.02 -15.51
N PHE A 231 10.39 -6.94 -14.25
CA PHE A 231 11.37 -7.84 -13.63
C PHE A 231 10.82 -8.41 -12.30
N PRO A 232 9.70 -9.16 -12.33
CA PRO A 232 9.01 -9.61 -11.12
C PRO A 232 9.88 -10.47 -10.21
N GLU A 233 10.74 -11.33 -10.79
CA GLU A 233 11.64 -12.18 -10.01
C GLU A 233 12.71 -11.39 -9.25
N LYS A 234 13.23 -10.30 -9.84
CA LYS A 234 14.14 -9.39 -9.14
C LYS A 234 13.44 -8.77 -7.94
N ALA A 235 12.22 -8.23 -8.13
CA ALA A 235 11.44 -7.62 -7.07
C ALA A 235 11.15 -8.61 -5.93
N ILE A 236 10.77 -9.86 -6.26
CA ILE A 236 10.54 -10.91 -5.27
C ILE A 236 11.81 -11.18 -4.45
N LYS A 237 12.96 -11.38 -5.10
CA LYS A 237 14.25 -11.66 -4.42
C LYS A 237 14.65 -10.51 -3.50
N THR A 238 14.47 -9.26 -3.92
CA THR A 238 14.72 -8.08 -3.08
C THR A 238 13.86 -8.13 -1.82
N LEU A 239 12.55 -8.36 -1.96
CA LEU A 239 11.63 -8.39 -0.83
C LEU A 239 11.79 -9.62 0.09
N GLU A 240 12.29 -10.74 -0.45
CA GLU A 240 12.71 -11.89 0.37
C GLU A 240 13.97 -11.55 1.21
N LYS A 241 14.95 -10.84 0.62
CA LYS A 241 16.14 -10.34 1.34
C LYS A 241 15.74 -9.37 2.44
N GLU A 242 14.79 -8.48 2.18
CA GLU A 242 14.20 -7.55 3.16
C GLU A 242 13.26 -8.24 4.16
N LYS A 243 13.08 -9.56 4.08
CA LYS A 243 12.18 -10.35 4.95
C LYS A 243 10.73 -9.85 4.91
N VAL A 244 10.31 -9.24 3.81
CA VAL A 244 8.91 -8.87 3.58
C VAL A 244 8.09 -10.11 3.27
N PHE A 245 8.63 -11.01 2.45
CA PHE A 245 8.07 -12.32 2.17
C PHE A 245 9.02 -13.43 2.60
N ALA A 246 8.45 -14.57 2.98
CA ALA A 246 9.24 -15.78 3.14
C ALA A 246 9.73 -16.27 1.76
N LYS A 247 10.88 -16.93 1.75
CA LYS A 247 11.46 -17.47 0.49
C LYS A 247 10.48 -18.41 -0.22
N ASN A 248 10.46 -18.31 -1.54
CA ASN A 248 9.63 -19.13 -2.42
C ASN A 248 8.11 -19.02 -2.15
N THR A 249 7.65 -17.92 -1.56
CA THR A 249 6.22 -17.67 -1.35
C THR A 249 5.56 -17.17 -2.62
N LEU A 250 6.22 -16.28 -3.35
CA LEU A 250 5.71 -15.65 -4.56
C LEU A 250 6.44 -16.14 -5.80
N ASP A 251 5.78 -16.06 -6.93
CA ASP A 251 6.30 -16.23 -8.28
C ASP A 251 5.89 -15.05 -9.19
N SER A 252 6.28 -15.08 -10.45
CA SER A 252 5.91 -14.03 -11.41
C SER A 252 4.39 -13.92 -11.60
N ASN A 253 3.64 -15.02 -11.50
CA ASN A 253 2.18 -15.00 -11.60
C ASN A 253 1.54 -14.29 -10.39
N SER A 254 2.13 -14.44 -9.21
CA SER A 254 1.70 -13.73 -7.99
C SER A 254 1.80 -12.22 -8.19
N VAL A 255 2.91 -11.74 -8.77
CA VAL A 255 3.11 -10.32 -9.08
C VAL A 255 2.11 -9.83 -10.12
N MET A 256 1.85 -10.61 -11.18
CA MET A 256 0.84 -10.28 -12.20
C MET A 256 -0.56 -10.17 -11.59
N ARG A 257 -0.93 -11.06 -10.66
CA ARG A 257 -2.21 -11.01 -9.95
C ARG A 257 -2.38 -9.75 -9.10
N CYS A 258 -1.29 -9.12 -8.68
CA CYS A 258 -1.35 -7.85 -7.94
C CYS A 258 -1.64 -6.63 -8.83
N ARG A 259 -1.58 -6.78 -10.18
CA ARG A 259 -1.87 -5.70 -11.15
C ARG A 259 -1.13 -4.42 -10.81
N ILE A 260 0.20 -4.53 -10.72
CA ILE A 260 1.05 -3.41 -10.30
C ILE A 260 1.17 -2.41 -11.45
N SER A 261 0.71 -1.19 -11.20
CA SER A 261 0.84 -0.07 -12.13
C SER A 261 0.56 1.22 -11.38
N TYR A 262 1.57 2.03 -11.16
CA TYR A 262 1.35 3.32 -10.52
C TYR A 262 0.55 4.25 -11.44
N LYS A 263 -0.48 4.86 -10.87
CA LYS A 263 -1.27 5.92 -11.49
C LYS A 263 -1.40 7.08 -10.51
N PRO A 264 -0.96 8.30 -10.91
CA PRO A 264 -1.14 9.50 -10.11
C PRO A 264 -2.61 9.80 -9.81
N ALA A 265 -2.88 10.39 -8.65
CA ALA A 265 -4.26 10.69 -8.22
C ALA A 265 -5.01 11.62 -9.21
N SER A 266 -4.30 12.53 -9.89
CA SER A 266 -4.85 13.40 -10.93
C SER A 266 -5.46 12.62 -12.10
N GLN A 267 -4.92 11.43 -12.42
CA GLN A 267 -5.36 10.61 -13.55
C GLN A 267 -6.47 9.61 -13.19
N ILE A 268 -6.73 9.37 -11.88
CA ILE A 268 -7.61 8.28 -11.42
C ILE A 268 -8.72 8.76 -10.48
N LYS A 269 -9.02 10.05 -10.51
CA LYS A 269 -10.02 10.67 -9.61
C LYS A 269 -11.40 10.00 -9.75
N ASP A 270 -11.81 9.71 -10.97
CA ASP A 270 -13.11 9.09 -11.25
C ASP A 270 -13.16 7.61 -10.79
N GLU A 271 -12.08 6.85 -10.99
CA GLU A 271 -11.96 5.47 -10.56
C GLU A 271 -11.98 5.38 -9.03
N VAL A 272 -11.22 6.24 -8.35
CA VAL A 272 -11.19 6.31 -6.88
C VAL A 272 -12.55 6.72 -6.33
N ASN A 273 -13.18 7.76 -6.88
CA ASN A 273 -14.52 8.18 -6.47
C ASN A 273 -15.56 7.07 -6.69
N SER A 274 -15.49 6.38 -7.81
CA SER A 274 -16.39 5.25 -8.10
C SER A 274 -16.20 4.10 -7.13
N PHE A 275 -14.94 3.77 -6.80
CA PHE A 275 -14.60 2.75 -5.80
C PHE A 275 -15.06 3.16 -4.39
N LEU A 276 -14.78 4.37 -3.96
CA LEU A 276 -15.21 4.86 -2.66
C LEU A 276 -16.75 4.97 -2.54
N LYS A 277 -17.46 5.31 -3.62
CA LYS A 277 -18.94 5.25 -3.66
C LYS A 277 -19.46 3.83 -3.47
N LEU A 278 -18.79 2.83 -4.08
CA LEU A 278 -19.11 1.41 -3.86
C LEU A 278 -18.93 1.04 -2.38
N ILE A 279 -17.80 1.43 -1.77
CA ILE A 279 -17.55 1.20 -0.35
C ILE A 279 -18.62 1.89 0.51
N TYR A 280 -18.92 3.16 0.24
CA TYR A 280 -19.90 3.94 0.98
C TYR A 280 -21.30 3.32 0.95
N LYS A 281 -21.68 2.71 -0.19
CA LYS A 281 -22.97 2.02 -0.35
C LYS A 281 -23.10 0.81 0.60
N TYR A 282 -22.03 0.04 0.80
CA TYR A 282 -22.07 -1.18 1.61
C TYR A 282 -21.70 -0.91 3.08
N GLU A 283 -20.72 -0.06 3.34
CA GLU A 283 -20.21 0.21 4.68
C GLU A 283 -19.77 1.70 4.83
N PRO A 284 -20.74 2.64 5.01
CA PRO A 284 -20.43 4.06 5.13
C PRO A 284 -19.45 4.39 6.26
N LYS A 285 -19.51 3.63 7.36
CA LYS A 285 -18.63 3.82 8.53
C LYS A 285 -17.16 3.56 8.21
N ALA A 286 -16.88 2.71 7.23
CA ALA A 286 -15.51 2.44 6.79
C ALA A 286 -14.81 3.71 6.26
N LEU A 287 -15.56 4.68 5.73
CA LEU A 287 -15.07 5.97 5.27
C LEU A 287 -15.27 7.11 6.29
N GLY A 288 -15.65 6.80 7.55
CA GLY A 288 -15.99 7.82 8.53
C GLY A 288 -17.36 8.48 8.25
N SER A 289 -18.28 7.75 7.63
CA SER A 289 -19.66 8.16 7.32
C SER A 289 -19.79 9.33 6.35
N LYS A 290 -18.75 9.67 5.62
CA LYS A 290 -18.76 10.67 4.55
C LYS A 290 -17.80 10.32 3.42
N MET A 291 -18.08 10.81 2.22
CA MET A 291 -17.13 10.75 1.12
C MET A 291 -16.04 11.80 1.31
N PRO A 292 -14.78 11.53 0.95
CA PRO A 292 -13.77 12.57 0.91
C PRO A 292 -14.12 13.62 -0.16
N ASP A 293 -13.75 14.87 0.10
CA ASP A 293 -13.90 15.96 -0.86
C ASP A 293 -12.76 15.97 -1.90
N ASN A 294 -12.80 16.93 -2.81
CA ASN A 294 -11.79 17.04 -3.87
C ASN A 294 -10.37 17.29 -3.35
N LYS A 295 -10.21 17.86 -2.16
CA LYS A 295 -8.90 18.10 -1.56
C LYS A 295 -8.21 16.80 -1.06
N PHE A 296 -8.93 15.68 -1.05
CA PHE A 296 -8.32 14.36 -0.83
C PHE A 296 -7.27 14.04 -1.91
N PHE A 297 -7.57 14.45 -3.14
CA PHE A 297 -6.62 14.38 -4.24
C PHE A 297 -5.70 15.60 -4.14
N ILE A 298 -4.39 15.41 -4.15
CA ILE A 298 -3.48 16.54 -4.27
C ILE A 298 -3.77 17.15 -5.65
N GLU A 299 -4.29 18.37 -5.68
CA GLU A 299 -4.43 19.16 -6.91
C GLU A 299 -3.16 20.01 -7.07
N GLU A 300 -2.75 20.19 -8.33
CA GLU A 300 -1.64 21.06 -8.72
C GLU A 300 -1.88 22.52 -8.31
#